data_4eb44cb1e6783f8957a1ba53a8639070
#
_entry.id   4eb44cb1e6783f8957a1ba53a8639070
#
_cell.length_a   1.000
_cell.length_b   1.000
_cell.length_c   1.000
_cell.angle_alpha   90.00
_cell.angle_beta   90.00
_cell.angle_gamma   90.00
#
_symmetry.space_group_name_H-M   'P 1'
#
loop_
_entity.id
_entity.type
_entity.pdbx_description
1 polymer ?
#
loop_
_entity_poly.entity_id
_entity_poly.type
_entity_poly.pdbx_seq_one_letter_code
_entity_poly.pdbx_strand_id
1 'polypeptide(L)'
;EAIDTAVVMDNVQVTAIKQGLTLRNRPVAASVVGRETIERRGVTAIKELSQLVPNFHIPDYGSRMTSSVYVRGLGARIDQPVMGLNVDNVPYLSKDDYDFDLADIERIEVLRGPQSTLYGRNTMGGVMNIYTLSPLAYEGTRLGAEYASGNTLRLRASTYHRPSPRTGISLAARFMHGDGFFTNEYTGRTCDWERSGGARMRLQF
;
A
#
# COMPACT_ATOMS: atom_id res chain seq x y z
N GLU A 1 19.18 -39.00 -9.35
CA GLU A 1 19.86 -37.72 -9.08
C GLU A 1 18.78 -36.67 -8.78
N ALA A 2 18.48 -36.42 -7.53
CA ALA A 2 17.51 -35.40 -7.10
C ALA A 2 18.22 -34.04 -7.21
N ILE A 3 17.77 -33.20 -8.13
CA ILE A 3 18.18 -31.79 -8.21
C ILE A 3 17.49 -31.08 -7.04
N ASP A 4 18.26 -30.88 -5.97
CA ASP A 4 17.87 -30.06 -4.84
C ASP A 4 17.88 -28.59 -5.32
N THR A 5 16.75 -28.13 -5.85
CA THR A 5 16.52 -26.73 -6.16
C THR A 5 16.27 -26.00 -4.85
N ALA A 6 17.35 -25.64 -4.14
CA ALA A 6 17.25 -24.71 -3.05
C ALA A 6 16.66 -23.40 -3.58
N VAL A 7 15.41 -23.15 -3.27
CA VAL A 7 14.79 -21.84 -3.50
C VAL A 7 15.48 -20.86 -2.55
N VAL A 8 16.40 -20.07 -3.09
CA VAL A 8 17.01 -18.97 -2.38
C VAL A 8 15.90 -17.95 -2.13
N MET A 9 15.31 -18.02 -0.95
CA MET A 9 14.41 -16.96 -0.49
C MET A 9 15.24 -15.71 -0.26
N ASP A 10 14.98 -14.67 -1.06
CA ASP A 10 15.56 -13.35 -0.86
C ASP A 10 15.42 -12.93 0.60
N ASN A 11 16.53 -12.51 1.21
CA ASN A 11 16.52 -11.98 2.56
C ASN A 11 15.69 -10.70 2.60
N VAL A 12 14.41 -10.83 2.96
CA VAL A 12 13.52 -9.69 3.12
C VAL A 12 14.00 -8.85 4.29
N GLN A 13 14.59 -7.69 4.00
CA GLN A 13 14.99 -6.72 5.01
C GLN A 13 13.80 -5.82 5.35
N VAL A 14 13.46 -5.74 6.64
CA VAL A 14 12.49 -4.78 7.16
C VAL A 14 13.24 -3.54 7.63
N THR A 15 13.03 -2.43 6.97
CA THR A 15 13.68 -1.15 7.30
C THR A 15 12.90 -0.32 8.32
N ALA A 16 11.66 -0.70 8.59
CA ALA A 16 10.76 -0.01 9.51
C ALA A 16 11.30 0.21 10.93
N ILE A 17 12.26 -0.58 11.40
CA ILE A 17 12.82 -0.44 12.76
C ILE A 17 14.14 0.35 12.77
N LYS A 18 14.51 0.98 11.65
CA LYS A 18 15.76 1.79 11.53
C LYS A 18 17.05 1.09 12.01
N GLN A 19 17.03 -0.24 12.13
CA GLN A 19 18.16 -1.08 12.50
C GLN A 19 18.29 -2.18 11.45
N GLY A 20 19.45 -2.38 10.88
CA GLY A 20 19.76 -3.31 9.79
C GLY A 20 19.64 -4.80 10.11
N LEU A 21 18.66 -5.21 10.89
CA LEU A 21 18.42 -6.61 11.26
C LEU A 21 17.46 -7.28 10.28
N THR A 22 17.65 -8.56 10.00
CA THR A 22 16.74 -9.37 9.19
C THR A 22 15.42 -9.67 9.92
N LEU A 23 14.33 -9.88 9.19
CA LEU A 23 13.00 -10.19 9.74
C LEU A 23 13.03 -11.33 10.76
N ARG A 24 13.85 -12.35 10.52
CA ARG A 24 13.97 -13.57 11.35
C ARG A 24 14.47 -13.29 12.78
N ASN A 25 15.27 -12.26 12.96
CA ASN A 25 15.93 -11.95 14.24
C ASN A 25 15.25 -10.85 15.04
N ARG A 26 13.97 -10.55 14.76
CA ARG A 26 13.25 -9.45 15.40
C ARG A 26 12.14 -9.95 16.32
N PRO A 27 12.00 -9.39 17.52
CA PRO A 27 10.91 -9.72 18.45
C PRO A 27 9.58 -9.03 18.06
N VAL A 28 9.41 -8.62 16.80
CA VAL A 28 8.21 -7.91 16.31
C VAL A 28 7.54 -8.72 15.22
N ALA A 29 6.22 -8.92 15.35
CA ALA A 29 5.43 -9.55 14.31
C ALA A 29 5.30 -8.59 13.12
N ALA A 30 6.05 -8.83 12.06
CA ALA A 30 6.02 -8.05 10.84
C ALA A 30 5.58 -8.90 9.64
N SER A 31 4.89 -8.27 8.70
CA SER A 31 4.59 -8.83 7.39
C SER A 31 5.09 -7.86 6.33
N VAL A 32 5.74 -8.39 5.30
CA VAL A 32 6.22 -7.59 4.17
C VAL A 32 5.54 -8.08 2.90
N VAL A 33 4.92 -7.16 2.21
CA VAL A 33 4.27 -7.40 0.91
C VAL A 33 5.08 -6.64 -0.13
N GLY A 34 5.87 -7.37 -0.90
CA GLY A 34 6.69 -6.79 -1.97
C GLY A 34 5.87 -6.52 -3.22
N ARG A 35 6.46 -5.74 -4.14
CA ARG A 35 5.85 -5.34 -5.41
C ARG A 35 5.33 -6.52 -6.21
N GLU A 36 6.12 -7.58 -6.38
CA GLU A 36 5.72 -8.74 -7.16
C GLU A 36 4.42 -9.37 -6.63
N THR A 37 4.27 -9.42 -5.31
CA THR A 37 3.03 -9.92 -4.69
C THR A 37 1.87 -8.98 -4.93
N ILE A 38 2.10 -7.66 -4.84
CA ILE A 38 1.10 -6.63 -5.11
C ILE A 38 0.60 -6.75 -6.56
N GLU A 39 1.52 -6.81 -7.52
CA GLU A 39 1.21 -6.91 -8.94
C GLU A 39 0.52 -8.24 -9.28
N ARG A 40 1.06 -9.37 -8.81
CA ARG A 40 0.53 -10.72 -9.09
C ARG A 40 -0.84 -10.97 -8.46
N ARG A 41 -1.12 -10.37 -7.31
CA ARG A 41 -2.41 -10.49 -6.62
C ARG A 41 -3.41 -9.41 -7.04
N GLY A 42 -3.02 -8.48 -7.89
CA GLY A 42 -3.87 -7.39 -8.35
C GLY A 42 -4.28 -6.43 -7.23
N VAL A 43 -3.44 -6.28 -6.18
CA VAL A 43 -3.72 -5.40 -5.04
C VAL A 43 -3.65 -3.95 -5.49
N THR A 44 -4.77 -3.25 -5.42
CA THR A 44 -4.90 -1.87 -5.88
C THR A 44 -5.13 -0.86 -4.76
N ALA A 45 -5.61 -1.34 -3.62
CA ALA A 45 -5.92 -0.52 -2.46
C ALA A 45 -5.40 -1.16 -1.16
N ILE A 46 -5.14 -0.34 -0.15
CA ILE A 46 -4.65 -0.81 1.16
C ILE A 46 -5.64 -1.79 1.82
N LYS A 47 -6.94 -1.62 1.62
CA LYS A 47 -7.97 -2.52 2.18
C LYS A 47 -7.79 -3.98 1.75
N GLU A 48 -7.28 -4.20 0.54
CA GLU A 48 -7.04 -5.54 -0.01
C GLU A 48 -5.89 -6.27 0.69
N LEU A 49 -5.01 -5.55 1.41
CA LEU A 49 -3.98 -6.14 2.26
C LEU A 49 -4.55 -6.99 3.38
N SER A 50 -5.84 -6.80 3.72
CA SER A 50 -6.54 -7.66 4.69
C SER A 50 -6.51 -9.14 4.30
N GLN A 51 -6.37 -9.46 3.02
CA GLN A 51 -6.26 -10.82 2.51
C GLN A 51 -4.83 -11.40 2.59
N LEU A 52 -3.82 -10.53 2.74
CA LEU A 52 -2.41 -10.90 2.68
C LEU A 52 -1.73 -10.83 4.05
N VAL A 53 -2.22 -9.98 4.94
CA VAL A 53 -1.60 -9.73 6.24
C VAL A 53 -2.44 -10.35 7.36
N PRO A 54 -1.92 -11.35 8.08
CA PRO A 54 -2.65 -11.96 9.20
C PRO A 54 -2.96 -10.96 10.30
N ASN A 55 -4.16 -11.10 10.92
CA ASN A 55 -4.62 -10.22 12.01
C ASN A 55 -4.65 -8.73 11.66
N PHE A 56 -4.82 -8.41 10.39
CA PHE A 56 -5.02 -7.08 9.85
C PHE A 56 -6.32 -7.06 9.06
N HIS A 57 -7.19 -6.09 9.32
CA HIS A 57 -8.49 -6.00 8.66
C HIS A 57 -8.90 -4.54 8.46
N ILE A 58 -9.28 -4.22 7.25
CA ILE A 58 -9.92 -2.95 6.89
C ILE A 58 -11.29 -3.29 6.30
N PRO A 59 -12.39 -3.07 7.03
CA PRO A 59 -13.73 -3.30 6.51
C PRO A 59 -14.03 -2.33 5.38
N ASP A 60 -14.74 -2.82 4.39
CA ASP A 60 -15.28 -1.98 3.31
C ASP A 60 -16.67 -1.48 3.70
N TYR A 61 -16.81 -0.18 3.85
CA TYR A 61 -18.08 0.47 4.16
C TYR A 61 -18.77 1.04 2.92
N GLY A 62 -18.32 0.68 1.73
CA GLY A 62 -18.83 1.22 0.46
C GLY A 62 -18.37 2.66 0.18
N SER A 63 -17.46 3.19 0.97
CA SER A 63 -16.86 4.52 0.77
C SER A 63 -15.35 4.44 0.91
N ARG A 64 -14.65 5.19 0.08
CA ARG A 64 -13.18 5.29 0.17
C ARG A 64 -12.72 6.06 1.42
N MET A 65 -13.50 7.02 1.88
CA MET A 65 -13.10 7.99 2.92
C MET A 65 -13.32 7.50 4.36
N THR A 66 -13.97 6.37 4.58
CA THR A 66 -14.33 5.91 5.93
C THR A 66 -13.72 4.55 6.23
N SER A 67 -12.41 4.48 6.22
CA SER A 67 -11.72 3.25 6.56
C SER A 67 -11.33 3.20 8.03
N SER A 68 -11.74 2.13 8.71
CA SER A 68 -11.25 1.80 10.05
C SER A 68 -10.24 0.67 9.92
N VAL A 69 -9.07 0.81 10.53
CA VAL A 69 -8.04 -0.21 10.50
C VAL A 69 -8.05 -0.98 11.81
N TYR A 70 -8.17 -2.30 11.71
CA TYR A 70 -8.13 -3.22 12.84
C TYR A 70 -6.87 -4.08 12.79
N VAL A 71 -6.15 -4.13 13.90
CA VAL A 71 -4.98 -4.96 14.06
C VAL A 71 -5.12 -5.77 15.35
N ARG A 72 -5.09 -7.11 15.26
CA ARG A 72 -5.28 -8.00 16.41
C ARG A 72 -6.56 -7.70 17.22
N GLY A 73 -7.63 -7.28 16.52
CA GLY A 73 -8.89 -6.91 17.16
C GLY A 73 -8.93 -5.47 17.73
N LEU A 74 -7.80 -4.78 17.81
CA LEU A 74 -7.76 -3.37 18.17
C LEU A 74 -8.09 -2.51 16.96
N GLY A 75 -9.05 -1.61 17.08
CA GLY A 75 -9.46 -0.69 16.02
C GLY A 75 -10.17 0.51 16.59
N ALA A 76 -10.22 1.60 15.83
CA ALA A 76 -11.02 2.78 16.14
C ALA A 76 -11.89 3.11 14.94
N ARG A 77 -13.20 3.14 15.17
CA ARG A 77 -14.18 3.50 14.15
C ARG A 77 -14.30 5.01 13.96
N ILE A 78 -14.10 5.75 15.04
CA ILE A 78 -14.27 7.20 15.10
C ILE A 78 -12.94 7.80 15.54
N ASP A 79 -12.58 8.94 14.96
CA ASP A 79 -11.42 9.77 15.25
C ASP A 79 -10.04 9.17 14.89
N GLN A 80 -9.23 8.84 15.89
CA GLN A 80 -7.82 8.56 15.66
C GLN A 80 -7.58 7.09 15.31
N PRO A 81 -6.79 6.80 14.25
CA PRO A 81 -6.42 5.43 13.93
C PRO A 81 -5.55 4.82 15.04
N VAL A 82 -5.72 3.52 15.29
CA VAL A 82 -4.87 2.76 16.21
C VAL A 82 -3.58 2.27 15.57
N MET A 83 -3.52 2.36 14.25
CA MET A 83 -2.37 1.99 13.44
C MET A 83 -1.84 3.20 12.69
N GLY A 84 -0.54 3.48 12.82
CA GLY A 84 0.12 4.54 12.09
C GLY A 84 0.33 4.18 10.61
N LEU A 85 0.17 5.15 9.73
CA LEU A 85 0.51 5.06 8.32
C LEU A 85 1.67 6.00 8.01
N ASN A 86 2.72 5.46 7.41
CA ASN A 86 3.83 6.25 6.87
C ASN A 86 4.02 5.91 5.40
N VAL A 87 4.28 6.92 4.61
CA VAL A 87 4.67 6.79 3.21
C VAL A 87 6.03 7.45 3.03
N ASP A 88 7.02 6.68 2.62
CA ASP A 88 8.42 7.13 2.51
C ASP A 88 8.92 7.87 3.77
N ASN A 89 8.58 7.36 4.95
CA ASN A 89 8.86 7.92 6.28
C ASN A 89 8.10 9.22 6.63
N VAL A 90 7.14 9.64 5.83
CA VAL A 90 6.25 10.76 6.16
C VAL A 90 4.98 10.21 6.81
N PRO A 91 4.64 10.62 8.06
CA PRO A 91 3.44 10.13 8.72
C PRO A 91 2.17 10.76 8.17
N TYR A 92 1.18 9.93 7.91
CA TYR A 92 -0.19 10.31 7.60
C TYR A 92 -1.03 10.21 8.88
N LEU A 93 -1.64 11.29 9.28
CA LEU A 93 -2.20 11.43 10.62
C LEU A 93 -3.71 11.24 10.68
N SER A 94 -4.40 11.38 9.54
CA SER A 94 -5.84 11.16 9.43
C SER A 94 -6.12 9.74 8.95
N LYS A 95 -7.20 9.15 9.44
CA LYS A 95 -7.70 7.85 8.94
C LYS A 95 -8.18 7.94 7.49
N ASP A 96 -8.58 9.12 7.05
CA ASP A 96 -9.09 9.35 5.69
C ASP A 96 -7.96 9.30 4.66
N ASP A 97 -6.71 9.42 5.10
CA ASP A 97 -5.52 9.28 4.26
C ASP A 97 -5.14 7.81 3.97
N TYR A 98 -5.84 6.84 4.60
CA TYR A 98 -5.53 5.40 4.45
C TYR A 98 -6.02 4.81 3.13
N ASP A 99 -6.70 5.58 2.31
CA ASP A 99 -7.01 5.19 0.94
C ASP A 99 -5.86 5.55 -0.01
N PHE A 100 -4.69 5.06 0.32
CA PHE A 100 -3.49 5.29 -0.47
C PHE A 100 -3.46 4.35 -1.68
N ASP A 101 -3.12 4.92 -2.82
CA ASP A 101 -3.01 4.16 -4.05
C ASP A 101 -1.63 3.52 -4.23
N LEU A 102 -1.65 2.28 -4.65
CA LEU A 102 -0.47 1.42 -4.71
C LEU A 102 0.24 1.42 -6.08
N ALA A 103 0.10 2.50 -6.89
CA ALA A 103 0.58 2.52 -8.28
C ALA A 103 2.09 2.41 -8.47
N ASP A 104 2.89 2.93 -7.53
CA ASP A 104 4.36 2.99 -7.62
C ASP A 104 5.06 2.44 -6.36
N ILE A 105 4.43 1.48 -5.71
CA ILE A 105 4.92 0.89 -4.47
C ILE A 105 6.04 -0.12 -4.76
N GLU A 106 7.09 -0.03 -3.97
CA GLU A 106 8.16 -1.02 -3.90
C GLU A 106 7.77 -2.16 -2.95
N ARG A 107 7.35 -1.79 -1.74
CA ARG A 107 6.91 -2.73 -0.72
C ARG A 107 6.08 -2.05 0.36
N ILE A 108 5.32 -2.87 1.07
CA ILE A 108 4.54 -2.47 2.25
C ILE A 108 5.01 -3.31 3.42
N GLU A 109 5.37 -2.66 4.52
CA GLU A 109 5.74 -3.32 5.77
C GLU A 109 4.67 -3.06 6.82
N VAL A 110 4.08 -4.12 7.36
CA VAL A 110 3.05 -4.04 8.40
C VAL A 110 3.62 -4.62 9.69
N LEU A 111 3.91 -3.76 10.66
CA LEU A 111 4.36 -4.13 11.98
C LEU A 111 3.15 -4.17 12.92
N ARG A 112 2.92 -5.32 13.54
CA ARG A 112 1.77 -5.55 14.42
C ARG A 112 2.19 -5.56 15.86
N GLY A 113 1.67 -4.64 16.64
CA GLY A 113 1.96 -4.40 18.04
C GLY A 113 2.46 -2.97 18.27
N PRO A 114 2.53 -2.51 19.52
CA PRO A 114 2.87 -1.13 19.86
C PRO A 114 4.22 -0.69 19.29
N GLN A 115 4.23 0.45 18.60
CA GLN A 115 5.42 1.05 17.99
C GLN A 115 5.59 2.53 18.39
N SER A 116 4.97 2.94 19.48
CA SER A 116 4.88 4.35 19.89
C SER A 116 6.22 5.01 20.16
N THR A 117 7.22 4.25 20.62
CA THR A 117 8.56 4.76 20.91
C THR A 117 9.31 5.25 19.66
N LEU A 118 9.04 4.66 18.49
CA LEU A 118 9.71 5.00 17.23
C LEU A 118 8.87 5.88 16.31
N TYR A 119 7.55 5.68 16.35
CA TYR A 119 6.62 6.28 15.39
C TYR A 119 5.63 7.27 16.02
N GLY A 120 5.62 7.39 17.37
CA GLY A 120 4.80 8.34 18.08
C GLY A 120 3.31 7.95 18.14
N ARG A 121 2.42 8.93 17.97
CA ARG A 121 0.98 8.75 18.12
C ARG A 121 0.37 7.84 17.07
N ASN A 122 -0.82 7.33 17.34
CA ASN A 122 -1.62 6.47 16.45
C ASN A 122 -0.95 5.10 16.14
N THR A 123 0.01 4.64 16.92
CA THR A 123 0.76 3.40 16.66
C THR A 123 0.63 2.36 17.77
N MET A 124 -0.49 2.40 18.49
CA MET A 124 -0.77 1.50 19.61
C MET A 124 -1.03 0.07 19.12
N GLY A 125 -1.72 -0.10 18.00
CA GLY A 125 -1.96 -1.41 17.36
C GLY A 125 -0.83 -1.84 16.43
N GLY A 126 -0.07 -0.89 15.89
CA GLY A 126 0.99 -1.15 14.93
C GLY A 126 1.32 0.03 14.03
N VAL A 127 2.13 -0.24 13.02
CA VAL A 127 2.47 0.73 11.98
C VAL A 127 2.51 0.06 10.61
N MET A 128 2.00 0.74 9.61
CA MET A 128 2.16 0.40 8.20
C MET A 128 3.12 1.40 7.56
N ASN A 129 4.19 0.88 6.98
CA ASN A 129 5.13 1.69 6.20
C ASN A 129 5.04 1.28 4.74
N ILE A 130 4.73 2.24 3.91
CA ILE A 130 4.68 2.12 2.46
C ILE A 130 5.94 2.77 1.89
N TYR A 131 6.69 1.99 1.14
CA TYR A 131 7.86 2.47 0.44
C TYR A 131 7.59 2.52 -1.05
N THR A 132 7.78 3.69 -1.64
CA THR A 132 7.66 3.86 -3.07
C THR A 132 8.98 3.57 -3.77
N LEU A 133 8.91 3.22 -5.02
CA LEU A 133 10.11 2.94 -5.81
C LEU A 133 11.00 4.17 -5.90
N SER A 134 12.25 4.00 -5.47
CA SER A 134 13.22 5.09 -5.48
C SER A 134 13.71 5.40 -6.90
N PRO A 135 13.64 6.67 -7.36
CA PRO A 135 14.20 7.07 -8.64
C PRO A 135 15.74 7.04 -8.68
N LEU A 136 16.40 6.88 -7.55
CA LEU A 136 17.85 6.63 -7.49
C LEU A 136 18.21 5.16 -7.71
N ALA A 137 17.30 4.25 -7.35
CA ALA A 137 17.51 2.80 -7.48
C ALA A 137 16.96 2.22 -8.79
N TYR A 138 15.99 2.88 -9.40
CA TYR A 138 15.32 2.42 -10.60
C TYR A 138 15.20 3.54 -11.63
N GLU A 139 15.44 3.23 -12.90
CA GLU A 139 15.26 4.12 -14.04
C GLU A 139 14.42 3.42 -15.10
N GLY A 140 13.43 4.11 -15.65
CA GLY A 140 12.55 3.57 -16.68
C GLY A 140 11.11 4.06 -16.58
N THR A 141 10.30 3.63 -17.53
CA THR A 141 8.87 3.95 -17.61
C THR A 141 8.05 2.68 -17.51
N ARG A 142 6.98 2.72 -16.73
CA ARG A 142 6.04 1.61 -16.54
C ARG A 142 4.64 2.08 -16.89
N LEU A 143 3.96 1.30 -17.68
CA LEU A 143 2.58 1.54 -18.08
C LEU A 143 1.76 0.30 -17.73
N GLY A 144 0.58 0.51 -17.20
CA GLY A 144 -0.37 -0.56 -16.90
C GLY A 144 -1.77 -0.14 -17.29
N ALA A 145 -2.48 -1.05 -17.93
CA ALA A 145 -3.88 -0.93 -18.24
C ALA A 145 -4.58 -2.22 -17.83
N GLU A 146 -5.71 -2.10 -17.16
CA GLU A 146 -6.52 -3.21 -16.68
C GLU A 146 -7.98 -2.89 -16.97
N TYR A 147 -8.71 -3.87 -17.47
CA TYR A 147 -10.14 -3.80 -17.67
C TYR A 147 -10.81 -4.98 -16.95
N ALA A 148 -11.81 -4.70 -16.15
CA ALA A 148 -12.49 -5.68 -15.32
C ALA A 148 -14.02 -5.54 -15.39
N SER A 149 -14.74 -6.47 -14.77
CA SER A 149 -16.20 -6.45 -14.66
C SER A 149 -16.71 -5.13 -14.08
N GLY A 150 -17.97 -4.77 -14.37
CA GLY A 150 -18.54 -3.48 -13.97
C GLY A 150 -17.99 -2.30 -14.77
N ASN A 151 -17.53 -2.56 -16.03
CA ASN A 151 -16.90 -1.55 -16.90
C ASN A 151 -15.75 -0.82 -16.18
N THR A 152 -14.98 -1.57 -15.37
CA THR A 152 -13.90 -1.01 -14.57
C THR A 152 -12.63 -0.90 -15.42
N LEU A 153 -12.21 0.33 -15.69
CA LEU A 153 -10.95 0.66 -16.36
C LEU A 153 -9.97 1.24 -15.35
N ARG A 154 -8.78 0.65 -15.25
CA ARG A 154 -7.68 1.17 -14.44
C ARG A 154 -6.47 1.43 -15.33
N LEU A 155 -5.97 2.66 -15.28
CA LEU A 155 -4.77 3.07 -15.99
C LEU A 155 -3.73 3.53 -14.99
N ARG A 156 -2.50 3.07 -15.17
CA ARG A 156 -1.35 3.43 -14.33
C ARG A 156 -0.18 3.79 -15.24
N ALA A 157 0.51 4.86 -14.91
CA ALA A 157 1.74 5.27 -15.59
C ALA A 157 2.73 5.78 -14.56
N SER A 158 3.97 5.35 -14.65
CA SER A 158 5.04 5.89 -13.83
C SER A 158 6.33 5.97 -14.62
N THR A 159 7.08 7.04 -14.41
CA THR A 159 8.40 7.24 -15.02
C THR A 159 9.41 7.65 -13.97
N TYR A 160 10.61 7.13 -14.09
CA TYR A 160 11.72 7.33 -13.17
C TYR A 160 12.93 7.74 -13.99
N HIS A 161 13.51 8.86 -13.63
CA HIS A 161 14.68 9.39 -14.31
C HIS A 161 15.74 9.80 -13.29
N ARG A 162 16.98 9.43 -13.56
CA ARG A 162 18.13 9.72 -12.70
C ARG A 162 19.15 10.56 -13.48
N PRO A 163 18.98 11.90 -13.50
CA PRO A 163 19.88 12.79 -14.23
C PRO A 163 21.30 12.82 -13.64
N SER A 164 21.48 12.39 -12.39
CA SER A 164 22.77 12.36 -11.72
C SER A 164 22.83 11.20 -10.71
N PRO A 165 24.01 10.71 -10.30
CA PRO A 165 24.14 9.69 -9.25
C PRO A 165 23.49 10.08 -7.91
N ARG A 166 23.27 11.37 -7.68
CA ARG A 166 22.70 11.91 -6.44
C ARG A 166 21.30 12.52 -6.62
N THR A 167 20.78 12.57 -7.84
CA THR A 167 19.49 13.20 -8.10
C THR A 167 18.60 12.27 -8.89
N GLY A 168 17.41 12.04 -8.40
CA GLY A 168 16.40 11.22 -9.06
C GLY A 168 15.04 11.91 -9.05
N ILE A 169 14.28 11.76 -10.12
CA ILE A 169 12.93 12.30 -10.30
C ILE A 169 12.02 11.14 -10.67
N SER A 170 10.87 11.06 -10.02
CA SER A 170 9.81 10.16 -10.46
C SER A 170 8.48 10.90 -10.57
N LEU A 171 7.69 10.48 -11.55
CA LEU A 171 6.31 10.90 -11.74
C LEU A 171 5.45 9.65 -11.88
N ALA A 172 4.42 9.54 -11.07
CA ALA A 172 3.44 8.48 -11.15
C ALA A 172 2.04 9.07 -11.27
N ALA A 173 1.22 8.49 -12.13
CA ALA A 173 -0.16 8.90 -12.34
C ALA A 173 -1.04 7.66 -12.45
N ARG A 174 -2.29 7.79 -12.03
CA ARG A 174 -3.32 6.77 -12.15
C ARG A 174 -4.67 7.37 -12.52
N PHE A 175 -5.48 6.54 -13.13
CA PHE A 175 -6.88 6.81 -13.38
C PHE A 175 -7.67 5.52 -13.19
N MET A 176 -8.85 5.64 -12.58
CA MET A 176 -9.80 4.56 -12.42
C MET A 176 -11.21 5.06 -12.74
N HIS A 177 -11.96 4.25 -13.46
CA HIS A 177 -13.36 4.42 -13.74
C HIS A 177 -14.05 3.08 -13.64
N GLY A 178 -15.21 3.03 -13.00
CA GLY A 178 -16.06 1.85 -12.92
C GLY A 178 -17.51 2.26 -12.80
N ASP A 179 -18.39 1.53 -13.49
CA ASP A 179 -19.84 1.81 -13.46
C ASP A 179 -20.52 1.18 -12.25
N GLY A 180 -19.84 0.22 -11.57
CA GLY A 180 -20.37 -0.51 -10.43
C GLY A 180 -21.29 -1.69 -10.82
N PHE A 181 -21.89 -2.31 -9.80
CA PHE A 181 -22.70 -3.51 -9.94
C PHE A 181 -24.10 -3.37 -9.37
N PHE A 182 -24.33 -2.41 -8.48
CA PHE A 182 -25.58 -2.24 -7.78
C PHE A 182 -26.45 -1.18 -8.45
N THR A 183 -27.66 -1.56 -8.84
CA THR A 183 -28.65 -0.64 -9.40
C THR A 183 -29.63 -0.24 -8.32
N ASN A 184 -29.83 1.05 -8.15
CA ASN A 184 -30.90 1.57 -7.32
C ASN A 184 -32.22 1.33 -8.02
N GLU A 185 -33.09 0.48 -7.46
CA GLU A 185 -34.35 0.07 -8.05
C GLU A 185 -35.33 1.25 -8.24
N TYR A 186 -35.23 2.27 -7.40
CA TYR A 186 -36.10 3.45 -7.49
C TYR A 186 -35.71 4.41 -8.62
N THR A 187 -34.40 4.59 -8.82
CA THR A 187 -33.90 5.56 -9.81
C THR A 187 -33.46 4.93 -11.13
N GLY A 188 -33.29 3.60 -11.16
CA GLY A 188 -32.80 2.86 -12.32
C GLY A 188 -31.29 3.13 -12.63
N ARG A 189 -30.58 3.79 -11.73
CA ARG A 189 -29.15 4.15 -11.93
C ARG A 189 -28.26 3.32 -11.06
N THR A 190 -27.03 3.04 -11.52
CA THR A 190 -25.99 2.44 -10.69
C THR A 190 -25.64 3.38 -9.54
N CYS A 191 -25.45 2.84 -8.33
CA CYS A 191 -25.22 3.62 -7.13
C CYS A 191 -23.81 3.45 -6.54
N ASP A 192 -23.04 2.51 -7.05
CA ASP A 192 -21.66 2.20 -6.63
C ASP A 192 -20.63 2.50 -7.72
N TRP A 193 -20.95 3.43 -8.61
CA TRP A 193 -19.97 3.91 -9.59
C TRP A 193 -18.78 4.60 -8.91
N GLU A 194 -17.61 4.42 -9.47
CA GLU A 194 -16.38 5.04 -8.96
C GLU A 194 -15.61 5.72 -10.08
N ARG A 195 -15.11 6.91 -9.81
CA ARG A 195 -14.16 7.59 -10.67
C ARG A 195 -13.12 8.28 -9.82
N SER A 196 -11.87 7.91 -10.00
CA SER A 196 -10.76 8.48 -9.24
C SER A 196 -9.54 8.69 -10.12
N GLY A 197 -8.70 9.63 -9.73
CA GLY A 197 -7.44 9.91 -10.40
C GLY A 197 -6.49 10.56 -9.43
N GLY A 198 -5.19 10.30 -9.62
CA GLY A 198 -4.15 10.87 -8.80
C GLY A 198 -2.84 10.94 -9.54
N ALA A 199 -2.00 11.88 -9.12
CA ALA A 199 -0.63 11.97 -9.58
C ALA A 199 0.28 12.29 -8.41
N ARG A 200 1.50 11.75 -8.46
CA ARG A 200 2.55 12.00 -7.48
C ARG A 200 3.85 12.28 -8.18
N MET A 201 4.55 13.29 -7.69
CA MET A 201 5.92 13.61 -8.10
C MET A 201 6.83 13.45 -6.89
N ARG A 202 7.98 12.83 -7.08
CA ARG A 202 9.04 12.71 -6.08
C ARG A 202 10.34 13.20 -6.65
N LEU A 203 11.01 14.05 -5.90
CA LEU A 203 12.38 14.47 -6.14
C LEU A 203 13.24 13.95 -4.99
N GLN A 204 14.34 13.32 -5.32
CA GLN A 204 15.27 12.75 -4.35
C GLN A 204 16.69 13.17 -4.69
N PHE A 205 17.46 13.60 -3.66
CA PHE A 205 18.87 14.03 -3.78
C PHE A 205 19.64 13.69 -2.50
#